data_a0a859c3eea3280bd765a1fb814e8187
#
_entry.id   a0a859c3eea3280bd765a1fb814e8187
#
_cell.length_a   1.000
_cell.length_b   1.000
_cell.length_c   1.000
_cell.angle_alpha   90.00
_cell.angle_beta   90.00
_cell.angle_gamma   90.00
#
_symmetry.space_group_name_H-M   'P 1'
#
loop_
_entity.id
_entity.type
_entity.pdbx_description
1 polymer ?
#
loop_
_entity_poly.entity_id
_entity_poly.type
_entity_poly.pdbx_seq_one_letter_code
_entity_poly.pdbx_strand_id
1 'polypeptide(L)'
;MDSETRLAQDARRTPHLGGDAQSLRPQNPRGSTVTELVEHLEALGTHPVLEHQGSEEDVRGISMDSRAVRPADLYVALPGAKAHGAQFAQKVLEAQAHAILTDTAGVRMIREANLSLDRCSLLVCDSLRPVIGSLAALIYGSQDHKDLNRYAVTGTNGKTTTTYMLESVFRTALKAKTGLIGTIQILVDGVSVPSALTTPESVHV
;
A
#
# COMPACT_ATOMS: atom_id res chain seq x y z
N MET A 1 16.01 19.97 39.95
CA MET A 1 15.05 19.34 38.99
C MET A 1 15.91 18.88 37.84
N ASP A 2 16.24 17.56 37.88
CA ASP A 2 17.38 16.98 37.19
C ASP A 2 17.20 16.82 35.69
N SER A 3 18.32 16.91 34.97
CA SER A 3 18.44 16.75 33.52
C SER A 3 17.88 15.40 33.00
N GLU A 4 17.88 14.37 33.84
CA GLU A 4 17.31 13.06 33.52
C GLU A 4 15.78 13.07 33.43
N THR A 5 15.10 13.89 34.25
CA THR A 5 13.63 14.02 34.21
C THR A 5 13.17 14.76 32.96
N ARG A 6 13.97 15.66 32.39
CA ARG A 6 13.69 16.35 31.13
C ARG A 6 13.83 15.42 29.92
N LEU A 7 14.86 14.58 29.89
CA LEU A 7 15.08 13.62 28.83
C LEU A 7 13.97 12.53 28.75
N ALA A 8 13.45 12.13 29.94
CA ALA A 8 12.35 11.18 30.02
C ALA A 8 10.97 11.77 29.65
N GLN A 9 10.82 13.10 29.76
CA GLN A 9 9.58 13.79 29.31
C GLN A 9 9.59 14.12 27.83
N ASP A 10 10.73 14.39 27.21
CA ASP A 10 10.85 14.62 25.76
C ASP A 10 10.71 13.33 24.96
N ALA A 11 11.05 12.19 25.52
CA ALA A 11 10.84 10.87 24.90
C ALA A 11 9.35 10.49 24.77
N ARG A 12 8.43 11.21 25.42
CA ARG A 12 6.98 10.96 25.37
C ARG A 12 6.21 11.92 24.46
N ARG A 13 6.86 12.86 23.82
CA ARG A 13 6.26 13.69 22.78
C ARG A 13 6.32 12.94 21.45
N THR A 14 5.39 12.02 21.23
CA THR A 14 5.04 11.58 19.87
C THR A 14 4.55 12.82 19.12
N PRO A 15 5.18 13.20 17.99
CA PRO A 15 4.60 14.22 17.13
C PRO A 15 3.24 13.68 16.66
N HIS A 16 2.16 14.40 16.97
CA HIS A 16 0.87 14.13 16.36
C HIS A 16 1.02 14.40 14.86
N LEU A 17 1.18 13.34 14.09
CA LEU A 17 0.86 13.38 12.67
C LEU A 17 -0.64 13.58 12.59
N GLY A 18 -1.06 14.80 12.26
CA GLY A 18 -2.46 15.12 12.04
C GLY A 18 -3.00 14.30 10.86
N GLY A 19 -4.09 13.57 11.09
CA GLY A 19 -4.78 12.78 10.10
C GLY A 19 -4.25 11.34 9.98
N ASP A 20 -5.06 10.36 10.36
CA ASP A 20 -4.91 8.91 10.19
C ASP A 20 -3.49 8.33 10.33
N ALA A 21 -2.89 8.48 11.50
CA ALA A 21 -1.58 7.92 11.86
C ALA A 21 -1.50 6.37 11.79
N GLN A 22 -2.50 5.71 11.23
CA GLN A 22 -2.61 4.25 11.10
C GLN A 22 -2.35 3.74 9.68
N SER A 23 -2.01 4.61 8.72
CA SER A 23 -1.85 4.21 7.32
C SER A 23 -0.46 4.59 6.80
N LEU A 24 0.23 3.62 6.21
CA LEU A 24 1.48 3.85 5.45
C LEU A 24 1.25 4.51 4.09
N ARG A 25 0.00 4.80 3.73
CA ARG A 25 -0.33 5.42 2.44
C ARG A 25 0.20 6.85 2.35
N PRO A 26 0.83 7.23 1.23
CA PRO A 26 1.24 8.61 0.98
C PRO A 26 0.06 9.58 1.08
N GLN A 27 0.27 10.75 1.69
CA GLN A 27 -0.75 11.80 1.76
C GLN A 27 -1.04 12.44 0.40
N ASN A 28 -0.02 12.53 -0.45
CA ASN A 28 -0.12 13.09 -1.80
C ASN A 28 0.41 12.07 -2.81
N PRO A 29 -0.36 11.03 -3.17
CA PRO A 29 0.04 10.08 -4.19
C PRO A 29 0.09 10.78 -5.56
N ARG A 30 0.96 10.31 -6.47
CA ARG A 30 0.99 10.74 -7.87
C ARG A 30 -0.38 10.56 -8.53
N GLY A 31 -1.02 9.45 -8.24
CA GLY A 31 -2.19 8.99 -8.96
C GLY A 31 -1.84 8.36 -10.30
N SER A 32 -2.78 7.65 -10.88
CA SER A 32 -2.64 7.03 -12.20
C SER A 32 -4.00 6.84 -12.84
N THR A 33 -4.10 7.06 -14.14
CA THR A 33 -5.33 6.75 -14.89
C THR A 33 -5.47 5.24 -15.08
N VAL A 34 -6.68 4.77 -15.35
CA VAL A 34 -6.94 3.36 -15.68
C VAL A 34 -6.15 2.94 -16.94
N THR A 35 -6.01 3.85 -17.90
CA THR A 35 -5.20 3.60 -19.10
C THR A 35 -3.73 3.35 -18.76
N GLU A 36 -3.13 4.20 -17.93
CA GLU A 36 -1.75 3.99 -17.45
C GLU A 36 -1.60 2.66 -16.70
N LEU A 37 -2.61 2.24 -15.92
CA LEU A 37 -2.58 0.94 -15.23
C LEU A 37 -2.56 -0.22 -16.24
N VAL A 38 -3.37 -0.14 -17.31
CA VAL A 38 -3.41 -1.15 -18.37
C VAL A 38 -2.07 -1.21 -19.10
N GLU A 39 -1.56 -0.08 -19.57
CA GLU A 39 -0.26 0.02 -20.27
C GLU A 39 0.89 -0.53 -19.39
N HIS A 40 0.86 -0.22 -18.09
CA HIS A 40 1.85 -0.71 -17.14
C HIS A 40 1.78 -2.23 -16.97
N LEU A 41 0.57 -2.80 -16.87
CA LEU A 41 0.36 -4.25 -16.80
C LEU A 41 0.85 -4.96 -18.08
N GLU A 42 0.59 -4.37 -19.25
CA GLU A 42 1.10 -4.88 -20.53
C GLU A 42 2.63 -4.87 -20.58
N ALA A 43 3.25 -3.79 -20.12
CA ALA A 43 4.72 -3.66 -20.05
C ALA A 43 5.36 -4.70 -19.11
N LEU A 44 4.62 -5.22 -18.14
CA LEU A 44 5.04 -6.32 -17.26
C LEU A 44 4.85 -7.70 -17.91
N GLY A 45 4.41 -7.77 -19.17
CA GLY A 45 4.19 -9.02 -19.89
C GLY A 45 2.90 -9.74 -19.50
N THR A 46 1.96 -9.03 -18.86
CA THR A 46 0.61 -9.55 -18.63
C THR A 46 -0.32 -9.13 -19.77
N HIS A 47 -1.49 -9.78 -19.86
CA HIS A 47 -2.49 -9.44 -20.86
C HIS A 47 -3.76 -8.94 -20.16
N PRO A 48 -3.76 -7.69 -19.67
CA PRO A 48 -4.93 -7.12 -19.00
C PRO A 48 -6.07 -6.92 -20.00
N VAL A 49 -7.29 -7.14 -19.54
CA VAL A 49 -8.51 -6.82 -20.29
C VAL A 49 -9.31 -5.79 -19.48
N LEU A 50 -9.66 -4.69 -20.12
CA LEU A 50 -10.58 -3.72 -19.57
C LEU A 50 -12.03 -4.18 -19.90
N GLU A 51 -12.67 -4.82 -18.94
CA GLU A 51 -14.02 -5.38 -19.06
C GLU A 51 -15.12 -4.33 -18.95
N HIS A 52 -14.85 -3.27 -18.18
CA HIS A 52 -15.72 -2.11 -18.02
C HIS A 52 -14.89 -0.87 -17.78
N GLN A 53 -15.19 0.20 -18.52
CA GLN A 53 -14.63 1.53 -18.33
C GLN A 53 -15.56 2.34 -17.43
N GLY A 54 -15.07 2.76 -16.26
CA GLY A 54 -15.77 3.66 -15.35
C GLY A 54 -15.44 5.14 -15.64
N SER A 55 -15.25 5.90 -14.58
CA SER A 55 -14.83 7.31 -14.71
C SER A 55 -13.37 7.42 -15.18
N GLU A 56 -13.02 8.55 -15.79
CA GLU A 56 -11.65 8.89 -16.19
C GLU A 56 -10.83 9.48 -15.03
N GLU A 57 -11.39 9.51 -13.82
CA GLU A 57 -10.70 10.05 -12.65
C GLU A 57 -9.53 9.15 -12.23
N ASP A 58 -8.47 9.77 -11.71
CA ASP A 58 -7.27 9.06 -11.26
C ASP A 58 -7.58 8.07 -10.14
N VAL A 59 -6.90 6.93 -10.22
CA VAL A 59 -6.73 6.01 -9.10
C VAL A 59 -5.63 6.57 -8.20
N ARG A 60 -5.91 6.74 -6.92
CA ARG A 60 -5.00 7.42 -5.96
C ARG A 60 -4.50 6.53 -4.83
N GLY A 61 -4.93 5.30 -4.79
CA GLY A 61 -4.47 4.31 -3.81
C GLY A 61 -4.70 2.90 -4.30
N ILE A 62 -4.19 1.94 -3.53
CA ILE A 62 -4.36 0.51 -3.82
C ILE A 62 -4.64 -0.24 -2.54
N SER A 63 -5.57 -1.20 -2.58
CA SER A 63 -5.91 -2.06 -1.45
C SER A 63 -6.24 -3.49 -1.87
N MET A 64 -5.86 -4.46 -1.05
CA MET A 64 -6.30 -5.85 -1.15
C MET A 64 -7.31 -6.23 -0.06
N ASP A 65 -7.52 -5.36 0.92
CA ASP A 65 -8.53 -5.54 1.98
C ASP A 65 -9.74 -4.65 1.68
N SER A 66 -10.89 -5.27 1.42
CA SER A 66 -12.15 -4.58 1.13
C SER A 66 -12.63 -3.66 2.28
N ARG A 67 -12.11 -3.85 3.51
CA ARG A 67 -12.43 -3.03 4.67
C ARG A 67 -11.59 -1.75 4.74
N ALA A 68 -10.45 -1.75 4.04
CA ALA A 68 -9.49 -0.66 4.02
C ALA A 68 -9.52 0.15 2.71
N VAL A 69 -10.45 -0.18 1.80
CA VAL A 69 -10.66 0.58 0.57
C VAL A 69 -11.12 1.99 0.91
N ARG A 70 -10.55 2.97 0.22
CA ARG A 70 -10.89 4.40 0.30
C ARG A 70 -11.39 4.89 -1.06
N PRO A 71 -12.06 6.04 -1.11
CA PRO A 71 -12.42 6.66 -2.39
C PRO A 71 -11.20 6.81 -3.29
N ALA A 72 -11.41 6.58 -4.58
CA ALA A 72 -10.37 6.60 -5.61
C ALA A 72 -9.31 5.49 -5.53
N ASP A 73 -9.53 4.41 -4.77
CA ASP A 73 -8.63 3.27 -4.74
C ASP A 73 -8.80 2.34 -5.95
N LEU A 74 -7.71 1.65 -6.29
CA LEU A 74 -7.72 0.37 -6.98
C LEU A 74 -7.90 -0.74 -5.94
N TYR A 75 -8.96 -1.50 -6.03
CA TYR A 75 -9.12 -2.72 -5.24
C TYR A 75 -8.62 -3.93 -6.02
N VAL A 76 -7.68 -4.67 -5.45
CA VAL A 76 -7.18 -5.92 -6.03
C VAL A 76 -7.89 -7.09 -5.40
N ALA A 77 -8.85 -7.66 -6.13
CA ALA A 77 -9.69 -8.78 -5.68
C ALA A 77 -9.02 -10.13 -5.96
N LEU A 78 -8.19 -10.57 -5.02
CA LEU A 78 -7.42 -11.82 -5.13
C LEU A 78 -8.25 -13.06 -4.80
N PRO A 79 -7.95 -14.21 -5.43
CA PRO A 79 -8.39 -15.50 -4.92
C PRO A 79 -7.70 -15.78 -3.57
N GLY A 80 -8.51 -15.98 -2.54
CA GLY A 80 -8.06 -16.32 -1.18
C GLY A 80 -8.34 -17.78 -0.84
N ALA A 81 -7.71 -18.28 0.23
CA ALA A 81 -7.87 -19.67 0.67
C ALA A 81 -9.31 -20.02 1.11
N LYS A 82 -10.07 -19.05 1.64
CA LYS A 82 -11.45 -19.26 2.13
C LYS A 82 -12.49 -18.61 1.24
N ALA A 83 -12.13 -17.55 0.55
CA ALA A 83 -13.07 -16.72 -0.18
C ALA A 83 -12.33 -15.92 -1.26
N HIS A 84 -12.98 -15.66 -2.38
CA HIS A 84 -12.46 -14.78 -3.41
C HIS A 84 -12.73 -13.31 -3.07
N GLY A 85 -11.75 -12.43 -3.27
CA GLY A 85 -11.91 -11.00 -2.99
C GLY A 85 -13.08 -10.35 -3.73
N ALA A 86 -13.42 -10.84 -4.91
CA ALA A 86 -14.51 -10.31 -5.73
C ALA A 86 -15.89 -10.40 -5.06
N GLN A 87 -16.11 -11.31 -4.11
CA GLN A 87 -17.37 -11.36 -3.35
C GLN A 87 -17.64 -10.08 -2.52
N PHE A 88 -16.60 -9.29 -2.26
CA PHE A 88 -16.71 -8.03 -1.53
C PHE A 88 -16.86 -6.81 -2.46
N ALA A 89 -17.08 -7.03 -3.77
CA ALA A 89 -17.16 -5.97 -4.76
C ALA A 89 -18.23 -4.93 -4.42
N GLN A 90 -19.42 -5.33 -3.91
CA GLN A 90 -20.45 -4.40 -3.50
C GLN A 90 -19.92 -3.40 -2.46
N LYS A 91 -19.26 -3.89 -1.39
CA LYS A 91 -18.69 -3.03 -0.35
C LYS A 91 -17.61 -2.09 -0.89
N VAL A 92 -16.84 -2.57 -1.86
CA VAL A 92 -15.78 -1.78 -2.53
C VAL A 92 -16.38 -0.65 -3.36
N LEU A 93 -17.48 -0.91 -4.07
CA LEU A 93 -18.22 0.09 -4.83
C LEU A 93 -18.86 1.13 -3.90
N GLU A 94 -19.43 0.71 -2.78
CA GLU A 94 -19.96 1.61 -1.73
C GLU A 94 -18.86 2.50 -1.13
N ALA A 95 -17.62 2.00 -1.04
CA ALA A 95 -16.44 2.76 -0.62
C ALA A 95 -15.87 3.67 -1.72
N GLN A 96 -16.54 3.78 -2.87
CA GLN A 96 -16.17 4.62 -4.01
C GLN A 96 -14.78 4.31 -4.60
N ALA A 97 -14.42 3.04 -4.71
CA ALA A 97 -13.25 2.63 -5.48
C ALA A 97 -13.42 3.05 -6.94
N HIS A 98 -12.34 3.49 -7.58
CA HIS A 98 -12.33 3.87 -9.00
C HIS A 98 -12.03 2.69 -9.93
N ALA A 99 -11.38 1.65 -9.42
CA ALA A 99 -11.12 0.46 -10.20
C ALA A 99 -11.10 -0.81 -9.34
N ILE A 100 -11.48 -1.92 -9.96
CA ILE A 100 -11.31 -3.27 -9.44
C ILE A 100 -10.44 -4.04 -10.42
N LEU A 101 -9.35 -4.63 -9.93
CA LEU A 101 -8.51 -5.57 -10.67
C LEU A 101 -8.75 -6.97 -10.11
N THR A 102 -9.10 -7.92 -10.98
CA THR A 102 -9.40 -9.29 -10.58
C THR A 102 -9.02 -10.30 -11.67
N ASP A 103 -9.20 -11.56 -11.41
CA ASP A 103 -9.07 -12.63 -12.40
C ASP A 103 -10.42 -12.96 -13.10
N THR A 104 -10.39 -13.89 -14.04
CA THR A 104 -11.59 -14.32 -14.79
C THR A 104 -12.69 -14.87 -13.87
N ALA A 105 -12.33 -15.53 -12.76
CA ALA A 105 -13.30 -16.02 -11.78
C ALA A 105 -13.99 -14.88 -11.05
N GLY A 106 -13.22 -13.87 -10.65
CA GLY A 106 -13.75 -12.67 -9.99
C GLY A 106 -14.71 -11.87 -10.88
N VAL A 107 -14.42 -11.75 -12.19
CA VAL A 107 -15.35 -11.11 -13.14
C VAL A 107 -16.70 -11.82 -13.16
N ARG A 108 -16.69 -13.16 -13.26
CA ARG A 108 -17.94 -13.94 -13.24
C ARG A 108 -18.75 -13.66 -11.98
N MET A 109 -18.11 -13.66 -10.82
CA MET A 109 -18.76 -13.37 -9.53
C MET A 109 -19.39 -11.97 -9.50
N ILE A 110 -18.67 -10.95 -10.00
CA ILE A 110 -19.19 -9.57 -10.05
C ILE A 110 -20.39 -9.47 -11.01
N ARG A 111 -20.32 -10.14 -12.17
CA ARG A 111 -21.43 -10.18 -13.14
C ARG A 111 -22.64 -10.92 -12.58
N GLU A 112 -22.45 -12.08 -11.93
CA GLU A 112 -23.53 -12.86 -11.32
C GLU A 112 -24.21 -12.10 -10.19
N ALA A 113 -23.46 -11.26 -9.45
CA ALA A 113 -24.02 -10.39 -8.42
C ALA A 113 -24.81 -9.19 -9.00
N ASN A 114 -24.80 -8.99 -10.31
CA ASN A 114 -25.52 -7.92 -11.02
C ASN A 114 -25.30 -6.52 -10.44
N LEU A 115 -24.03 -6.24 -10.06
CA LEU A 115 -23.64 -4.96 -9.46
C LEU A 115 -23.51 -3.87 -10.54
N SER A 116 -24.00 -2.68 -10.25
CA SER A 116 -23.71 -1.50 -11.07
C SER A 116 -22.27 -1.04 -10.85
N LEU A 117 -21.47 -1.03 -11.91
CA LEU A 117 -20.09 -0.57 -11.86
C LEU A 117 -19.97 0.93 -12.07
N ASP A 118 -20.98 1.56 -12.73
CA ASP A 118 -21.08 3.00 -13.02
C ASP A 118 -19.74 3.72 -13.20
N ARG A 119 -19.17 4.21 -12.10
CA ARG A 119 -17.91 4.97 -12.07
C ARG A 119 -16.66 4.10 -11.84
N CYS A 120 -16.81 2.83 -11.53
CA CYS A 120 -15.72 1.92 -11.19
C CYS A 120 -15.31 1.10 -12.41
N SER A 121 -14.06 1.19 -12.83
CA SER A 121 -13.52 0.38 -13.92
C SER A 121 -13.27 -1.05 -13.46
N LEU A 122 -13.47 -2.03 -14.34
CA LEU A 122 -13.20 -3.44 -14.09
C LEU A 122 -12.09 -3.94 -15.00
N LEU A 123 -10.96 -4.30 -14.41
CA LEU A 123 -9.80 -4.86 -15.09
C LEU A 123 -9.64 -6.33 -14.75
N VAL A 124 -9.22 -7.11 -15.72
CA VAL A 124 -8.96 -8.55 -15.61
C VAL A 124 -7.50 -8.83 -15.90
N CYS A 125 -6.86 -9.61 -15.05
CA CYS A 125 -5.50 -10.09 -15.27
C CYS A 125 -5.32 -11.45 -14.59
N ASP A 126 -4.76 -12.43 -15.30
CA ASP A 126 -4.62 -13.80 -14.78
C ASP A 126 -3.50 -13.92 -13.73
N SER A 127 -2.55 -12.99 -13.69
CA SER A 127 -1.41 -13.00 -12.77
C SER A 127 -1.41 -11.79 -11.86
N LEU A 128 -2.23 -11.80 -10.81
CA LEU A 128 -2.46 -10.63 -9.96
C LEU A 128 -1.30 -10.37 -8.97
N ARG A 129 -0.86 -11.38 -8.20
CA ARG A 129 0.10 -11.18 -7.11
C ARG A 129 1.44 -10.56 -7.53
N PRO A 130 2.08 -10.96 -8.62
CA PRO A 130 3.36 -10.40 -9.03
C PRO A 130 3.31 -8.92 -9.41
N VAL A 131 2.16 -8.42 -9.87
CA VAL A 131 2.02 -7.05 -10.37
C VAL A 131 1.64 -6.03 -9.31
N ILE A 132 1.17 -6.46 -8.13
CA ILE A 132 0.64 -5.57 -7.08
C ILE A 132 1.66 -4.53 -6.63
N GLY A 133 2.90 -4.95 -6.36
CA GLY A 133 3.96 -4.04 -5.92
C GLY A 133 4.30 -2.99 -6.97
N SER A 134 4.33 -3.39 -8.24
CA SER A 134 4.60 -2.49 -9.35
C SER A 134 3.45 -1.50 -9.59
N LEU A 135 2.21 -1.93 -9.45
CA LEU A 135 1.03 -1.06 -9.49
C LEU A 135 1.03 -0.06 -8.32
N ALA A 136 1.37 -0.52 -7.11
CA ALA A 136 1.52 0.36 -5.96
C ALA A 136 2.60 1.43 -6.21
N ALA A 137 3.76 1.02 -6.76
CA ALA A 137 4.84 1.93 -7.09
C ALA A 137 4.44 2.96 -8.16
N LEU A 138 3.64 2.58 -9.16
CA LEU A 138 3.11 3.47 -10.17
C LEU A 138 2.14 4.49 -9.56
N ILE A 139 1.12 4.02 -8.82
CA ILE A 139 0.06 4.86 -8.23
C ILE A 139 0.66 5.85 -7.22
N TYR A 140 1.60 5.39 -6.39
CA TYR A 140 2.24 6.22 -5.37
C TYR A 140 3.41 7.06 -5.88
N GLY A 141 3.88 6.83 -7.11
CA GLY A 141 5.03 7.53 -7.69
C GLY A 141 6.36 7.13 -7.06
N SER A 142 6.45 5.97 -6.39
CA SER A 142 7.68 5.56 -5.70
C SER A 142 8.80 5.12 -6.65
N GLN A 143 8.51 4.95 -7.95
CA GLN A 143 9.52 4.68 -8.98
C GLN A 143 10.43 5.87 -9.23
N ASP A 144 9.96 7.08 -8.93
CA ASP A 144 10.69 8.33 -9.17
C ASP A 144 11.70 8.66 -8.07
N HIS A 145 11.68 7.93 -6.95
CA HIS A 145 12.59 8.15 -5.80
C HIS A 145 13.95 7.48 -6.00
N LYS A 146 14.77 8.04 -6.88
CA LYS A 146 16.15 7.55 -7.16
C LYS A 146 17.11 7.74 -5.99
N ASP A 147 16.81 8.65 -5.08
CA ASP A 147 17.69 9.02 -3.96
C ASP A 147 17.45 8.20 -2.69
N LEU A 148 16.58 7.19 -2.74
CA LEU A 148 16.32 6.33 -1.59
C LEU A 148 17.40 5.25 -1.44
N ASN A 149 18.24 5.40 -0.41
CA ASN A 149 19.20 4.37 -0.03
C ASN A 149 18.49 3.25 0.76
N ARG A 150 18.62 2.03 0.29
CA ARG A 150 18.00 0.85 0.92
C ARG A 150 19.08 -0.03 1.53
N TYR A 151 18.88 -0.39 2.80
CA TYR A 151 19.77 -1.27 3.55
C TYR A 151 18.99 -2.48 4.06
N ALA A 152 19.56 -3.67 3.94
CA ALA A 152 18.96 -4.89 4.46
C ALA A 152 19.92 -5.57 5.42
N VAL A 153 19.39 -6.05 6.55
CA VAL A 153 20.15 -6.79 7.56
C VAL A 153 19.59 -8.21 7.67
N THR A 154 20.43 -9.21 7.43
CA THR A 154 20.10 -10.61 7.57
C THR A 154 21.03 -11.29 8.59
N GLY A 155 20.65 -12.45 9.08
CA GLY A 155 21.42 -13.24 10.05
C GLY A 155 20.52 -14.02 11.01
N THR A 156 21.11 -14.92 11.77
CA THR A 156 20.38 -15.70 12.78
C THR A 156 19.99 -14.86 13.99
N ASN A 157 20.89 -13.98 14.46
CA ASN A 157 20.71 -13.12 15.64
C ASN A 157 21.08 -11.68 15.31
N GLY A 158 20.63 -10.72 16.13
CA GLY A 158 21.00 -9.32 16.07
C GLY A 158 20.33 -8.47 14.98
N LYS A 159 19.57 -9.04 14.05
CA LYS A 159 18.93 -8.30 12.95
C LYS A 159 18.18 -7.06 13.45
N THR A 160 17.24 -7.27 14.34
CA THR A 160 16.39 -6.21 14.89
C THR A 160 17.24 -5.13 15.57
N THR A 161 18.16 -5.53 16.46
CA THR A 161 19.03 -4.57 17.16
C THR A 161 19.85 -3.73 16.18
N THR A 162 20.44 -4.37 15.17
CA THR A 162 21.27 -3.69 14.17
C THR A 162 20.45 -2.70 13.34
N THR A 163 19.22 -3.08 12.90
CA THR A 163 18.38 -2.17 12.13
C THR A 163 17.93 -0.96 12.92
N TYR A 164 17.61 -1.12 14.21
CA TYR A 164 17.26 0.00 15.08
C TYR A 164 18.45 0.93 15.36
N MET A 165 19.65 0.36 15.54
CA MET A 165 20.87 1.17 15.69
C MET A 165 21.15 1.98 14.41
N LEU A 166 21.06 1.37 13.24
CA LEU A 166 21.26 2.06 11.96
C LEU A 166 20.22 3.17 11.76
N GLU A 167 18.94 2.89 12.00
CA GLU A 167 17.87 3.90 11.94
C GLU A 167 18.19 5.09 12.85
N SER A 168 18.55 4.81 14.10
CA SER A 168 18.90 5.85 15.07
C SER A 168 20.08 6.70 14.61
N VAL A 169 21.14 6.09 14.07
CA VAL A 169 22.31 6.82 13.53
C VAL A 169 21.90 7.70 12.35
N PHE A 170 21.20 7.15 11.36
CA PHE A 170 20.77 7.90 10.17
C PHE A 170 19.87 9.08 10.55
N ARG A 171 18.91 8.86 11.40
CA ARG A 171 17.97 9.90 11.85
C ARG A 171 18.64 10.96 12.74
N THR A 172 19.44 10.55 13.72
CA THR A 172 19.98 11.49 14.72
C THR A 172 21.28 12.14 14.30
N ALA A 173 22.24 11.39 13.77
CA ALA A 173 23.56 11.90 13.39
C ALA A 173 23.56 12.53 11.99
N LEU A 174 22.90 11.88 11.02
CA LEU A 174 22.87 12.37 9.64
C LEU A 174 21.65 13.25 9.33
N LYS A 175 20.69 13.37 10.28
CA LYS A 175 19.43 14.12 10.09
C LYS A 175 18.63 13.65 8.85
N ALA A 176 18.82 12.39 8.45
CA ALA A 176 18.12 11.81 7.34
C ALA A 176 16.68 11.43 7.72
N LYS A 177 15.75 11.54 6.77
CA LYS A 177 14.44 10.90 6.89
C LYS A 177 14.63 9.40 6.76
N THR A 178 14.08 8.65 7.71
CA THR A 178 14.29 7.20 7.79
C THR A 178 13.01 6.42 7.70
N GLY A 179 13.08 5.22 7.09
CA GLY A 179 12.07 4.19 7.20
C GLY A 179 12.70 2.91 7.73
N LEU A 180 12.03 2.23 8.65
CA LEU A 180 12.44 0.92 9.15
C LEU A 180 11.27 -0.05 9.05
N ILE A 181 11.50 -1.19 8.42
CA ILE A 181 10.57 -2.31 8.37
C ILE A 181 11.18 -3.45 9.15
N GLY A 182 10.58 -3.80 10.26
CA GLY A 182 11.09 -4.84 11.16
C GLY A 182 9.99 -5.70 11.78
N THR A 183 10.39 -6.76 12.46
CA THR A 183 9.48 -7.73 13.09
C THR A 183 8.66 -7.16 14.25
N ILE A 184 9.15 -6.09 14.89
CA ILE A 184 8.48 -5.49 16.05
C ILE A 184 7.51 -4.40 15.61
N GLN A 185 7.95 -3.55 14.69
CA GLN A 185 7.15 -2.43 14.20
C GLN A 185 7.73 -1.90 12.88
N ILE A 186 6.94 -1.06 12.23
CA ILE A 186 7.39 -0.19 11.16
C ILE A 186 7.59 1.21 11.73
N LEU A 187 8.71 1.85 11.39
CA LEU A 187 8.97 3.25 11.73
C LEU A 187 9.02 4.09 10.45
N VAL A 188 8.40 5.25 10.49
CA VAL A 188 8.55 6.29 9.47
C VAL A 188 9.00 7.55 10.17
N ASP A 189 10.23 7.98 9.90
CA ASP A 189 10.87 9.14 10.53
C ASP A 189 10.82 9.12 12.07
N GLY A 190 11.05 7.92 12.63
CA GLY A 190 11.01 7.66 14.08
C GLY A 190 9.61 7.48 14.68
N VAL A 191 8.55 7.62 13.89
CA VAL A 191 7.17 7.41 14.33
C VAL A 191 6.74 5.97 14.05
N SER A 192 6.21 5.29 15.08
CA SER A 192 5.72 3.92 14.94
C SER A 192 4.41 3.86 14.17
N VAL A 193 4.35 3.00 13.18
CA VAL A 193 3.14 2.70 12.41
C VAL A 193 2.73 1.27 12.70
N PRO A 194 1.49 1.02 13.13
CA PRO A 194 1.00 -0.32 13.38
C PRO A 194 1.08 -1.17 12.10
N SER A 195 1.60 -2.39 12.22
CA SER A 195 1.59 -3.39 11.17
C SER A 195 0.94 -4.68 11.67
N ALA A 196 0.01 -5.21 10.91
CA ALA A 196 -0.62 -6.49 11.21
C ALA A 196 0.27 -7.70 10.84
N LEU A 197 1.32 -7.47 10.04
CA LEU A 197 2.20 -8.50 9.51
C LEU A 197 3.66 -8.16 9.78
N THR A 198 4.47 -9.18 10.07
CA THR A 198 5.92 -9.07 10.22
C THR A 198 6.60 -8.55 8.94
N THR A 199 6.08 -8.97 7.80
CA THR A 199 6.45 -8.45 6.48
C THR A 199 5.20 -7.84 5.89
N PRO A 200 5.14 -6.51 5.72
CA PRO A 200 3.98 -5.87 5.12
C PRO A 200 3.83 -6.30 3.67
N GLU A 201 2.60 -6.33 3.19
CA GLU A 201 2.33 -6.53 1.77
C GLU A 201 2.84 -5.32 0.97
N SER A 202 3.19 -5.54 -0.30
CA SER A 202 3.76 -4.51 -1.17
C SER A 202 2.89 -3.25 -1.36
N VAL A 203 1.62 -3.32 -1.06
CA VAL A 203 0.70 -2.17 -1.05
C VAL A 203 0.87 -1.28 0.19
N HIS A 204 1.61 -1.73 1.19
CA HIS A 204 1.81 -1.04 2.46
C HIS A 204 3.25 -0.50 2.61
N VAL A 205 4.10 -0.62 1.60
CA VAL A 205 5.53 -0.25 1.66
C VAL A 205 5.87 0.92 0.76
#